data_7baa30a342230b1c9f68ea2ac040a1f6
#
_entry.id   7baa30a342230b1c9f68ea2ac040a1f6
#
_cell.length_a   1.000
_cell.length_b   1.000
_cell.length_c   1.000
_cell.angle_alpha   90.00
_cell.angle_beta   90.00
_cell.angle_gamma   90.00
#
_symmetry.space_group_name_H-M   'P 1'
#
loop_
_entity.id
_entity.type
_entity.pdbx_description
1 polymer ?
#
loop_
_entity_poly.entity_id
_entity_poly.type
_entity_poly.pdbx_seq_one_letter_code
_entity_poly.pdbx_strand_id
1 'polypeptide(L)'
;MTLNLNASVKFRKPDSLMISVRSAVGVEAGKGFIAGDTVIINDRFNRRIMVGNPDEIRAKYGIHPAMIFVILGDMIVGDVDNSSLIDCQRGEFKRTYEVEGKELEYTVDCLHRKLKKVYAEGDLRSGNITVLFSDFVREGNISYPGKVIISDDLKELDIEIDIKRIESPWQGSMGSIGGQGYRVVRIK
;
A
#
# COMPACT_ATOMS: atom_id res chain seq x y z
N MET A 1 16.20 -5.63 -14.06
CA MET A 1 16.19 -6.88 -13.25
C MET A 1 14.77 -7.09 -12.78
N THR A 2 14.16 -8.25 -13.04
CA THR A 2 12.81 -8.57 -12.58
C THR A 2 12.88 -9.47 -11.36
N LEU A 3 12.19 -9.10 -10.27
CA LEU A 3 12.12 -9.87 -9.04
C LEU A 3 10.66 -10.28 -8.77
N ASN A 4 10.41 -11.60 -8.72
CA ASN A 4 9.10 -12.15 -8.42
C ASN A 4 8.98 -12.52 -6.94
N LEU A 5 8.00 -11.93 -6.27
CA LEU A 5 7.74 -12.13 -4.85
C LEU A 5 6.27 -12.46 -4.63
N ASN A 6 6.00 -13.23 -3.59
CA ASN A 6 4.65 -13.46 -3.07
C ASN A 6 4.49 -12.68 -1.77
N ALA A 7 3.41 -11.93 -1.63
CA ALA A 7 3.11 -11.23 -0.41
C ALA A 7 1.76 -11.67 0.17
N SER A 8 1.69 -11.72 1.49
CA SER A 8 0.44 -11.87 2.23
C SER A 8 0.28 -10.65 3.12
N VAL A 9 -0.82 -9.95 2.95
CA VAL A 9 -1.15 -8.75 3.72
C VAL A 9 -2.34 -9.08 4.60
N LYS A 10 -2.21 -8.82 5.89
CA LYS A 10 -3.28 -8.93 6.88
C LYS A 10 -3.47 -7.57 7.50
N PHE A 11 -4.70 -7.09 7.53
CA PHE A 11 -4.97 -5.83 8.19
C PHE A 11 -6.23 -5.91 9.04
N ARG A 12 -6.21 -5.17 10.12
CA ARG A 12 -7.34 -4.92 11.00
C ARG A 12 -7.46 -3.41 11.16
N LYS A 13 -8.51 -2.87 10.55
CA LYS A 13 -8.78 -1.42 10.68
C LYS A 13 -9.02 -1.06 12.14
N PRO A 14 -8.64 0.15 12.58
CA PRO A 14 -8.04 1.20 11.76
C PRO A 14 -6.50 1.17 11.66
N ASP A 15 -5.80 0.41 12.49
CA ASP A 15 -4.40 0.71 12.86
C ASP A 15 -3.41 -0.44 12.77
N SER A 16 -3.86 -1.66 12.44
CA SER A 16 -2.96 -2.82 12.46
C SER A 16 -2.80 -3.47 11.11
N LEU A 17 -1.56 -3.62 10.69
CA LEU A 17 -1.16 -4.21 9.42
C LEU A 17 -0.01 -5.19 9.61
N MET A 18 -0.07 -6.33 8.97
CA MET A 18 1.06 -7.25 8.82
C MET A 18 1.26 -7.63 7.36
N ILE A 19 2.50 -7.52 6.91
CA ILE A 19 2.93 -7.96 5.58
C ILE A 19 3.96 -9.09 5.77
N SER A 20 3.80 -10.18 5.05
CA SER A 20 4.80 -11.23 4.94
C SER A 20 5.19 -11.39 3.48
N VAL A 21 6.48 -11.29 3.18
CA VAL A 21 7.03 -11.38 1.82
C VAL A 21 7.83 -12.66 1.69
N ARG A 22 7.59 -13.39 0.61
CA ARG A 22 8.28 -14.64 0.28
C ARG A 22 8.81 -14.61 -1.14
N SER A 23 9.91 -15.27 -1.36
CA SER A 23 10.41 -15.54 -2.72
C SER A 23 9.44 -16.45 -3.49
N ALA A 24 9.61 -16.54 -4.80
CA ALA A 24 8.82 -17.43 -5.66
C ALA A 24 8.92 -18.90 -5.22
N VAL A 25 10.04 -19.30 -4.62
CA VAL A 25 10.25 -20.67 -4.07
C VAL A 25 9.73 -20.85 -2.63
N GLY A 26 9.01 -19.85 -2.09
CA GLY A 26 8.32 -19.94 -0.79
C GLY A 26 9.16 -19.57 0.42
N VAL A 27 10.46 -19.24 0.25
CA VAL A 27 11.32 -18.81 1.37
C VAL A 27 10.90 -17.41 1.83
N GLU A 28 10.60 -17.25 3.12
CA GLU A 28 10.24 -15.95 3.69
C GLU A 28 11.43 -15.00 3.68
N ALA A 29 11.28 -13.90 2.95
CA ALA A 29 12.30 -12.85 2.84
C ALA A 29 12.22 -11.89 4.04
N GLY A 30 11.02 -11.62 4.52
CA GLY A 30 10.81 -10.76 5.65
C GLY A 30 9.35 -10.61 6.04
N LYS A 31 9.14 -9.93 7.16
CA LYS A 31 7.83 -9.51 7.66
C LYS A 31 7.85 -8.06 8.11
N GLY A 32 6.78 -7.35 7.86
CA GLY A 32 6.52 -6.03 8.42
C GLY A 32 5.28 -6.07 9.30
N PHE A 33 5.31 -5.39 10.42
CA PHE A 33 4.17 -5.19 11.29
C PHE A 33 4.06 -3.73 11.66
N ILE A 34 2.83 -3.21 11.57
CA ILE A 34 2.50 -1.84 11.94
C ILE A 34 1.30 -1.92 12.87
N ALA A 35 1.38 -1.23 14.01
CA ALA A 35 0.26 -1.07 14.92
C ALA A 35 0.40 0.27 15.63
N GLY A 36 -0.57 1.17 15.40
CA GLY A 36 -0.48 2.55 15.88
C GLY A 36 0.85 3.19 15.46
N ASP A 37 1.59 3.72 16.40
CA ASP A 37 2.87 4.40 16.17
C ASP A 37 4.09 3.46 16.08
N THR A 38 3.87 2.16 16.05
CA THR A 38 4.97 1.19 16.04
C THR A 38 5.08 0.49 14.70
N VAL A 39 6.28 0.48 14.15
CA VAL A 39 6.66 -0.29 12.97
C VAL A 39 7.78 -1.25 13.33
N ILE A 40 7.59 -2.53 13.02
CA ILE A 40 8.59 -3.58 13.21
C ILE A 40 8.79 -4.29 11.88
N ILE A 41 10.03 -4.35 11.41
CA ILE A 41 10.40 -5.06 10.17
C ILE A 41 11.43 -6.13 10.51
N ASN A 42 11.09 -7.37 10.22
CA ASN A 42 12.01 -8.50 10.29
C ASN A 42 12.63 -8.70 8.89
N ASP A 43 13.90 -8.34 8.76
CA ASP A 43 14.73 -8.58 7.59
C ASP A 43 15.50 -9.90 7.79
N ARG A 44 14.98 -10.96 7.20
CA ARG A 44 15.56 -12.30 7.36
C ARG A 44 16.89 -12.47 6.65
N PHE A 45 17.10 -11.78 5.55
CA PHE A 45 18.34 -11.86 4.82
C PHE A 45 19.52 -11.31 5.64
N ASN A 46 19.31 -10.18 6.30
CA ASN A 46 20.33 -9.54 7.12
C ASN A 46 20.24 -9.94 8.61
N ARG A 47 19.34 -10.85 8.98
CA ARG A 47 19.10 -11.34 10.34
C ARG A 47 18.96 -10.20 11.34
N ARG A 48 18.13 -9.22 11.01
CA ARG A 48 17.89 -8.04 11.85
C ARG A 48 16.41 -7.74 12.00
N ILE A 49 16.05 -7.17 13.14
CA ILE A 49 14.74 -6.60 13.41
C ILE A 49 14.90 -5.09 13.46
N MET A 50 14.25 -4.39 12.56
CA MET A 50 14.22 -2.93 12.54
C MET A 50 12.96 -2.47 13.26
N VAL A 51 13.11 -1.55 14.21
CA VAL A 51 12.02 -0.98 15.02
C VAL A 51 12.01 0.53 14.83
N GLY A 52 10.84 1.08 14.61
CA GLY A 52 10.65 2.52 14.43
C GLY A 52 9.18 2.91 14.46
N ASN A 53 8.88 4.08 13.92
CA ASN A 53 7.53 4.59 13.76
C ASN A 53 7.21 4.88 12.28
N PRO A 54 5.95 5.18 11.91
CA PRO A 54 5.57 5.51 10.54
C PRO A 54 6.35 6.65 9.92
N ASP A 55 6.66 7.71 10.69
CA ASP A 55 7.39 8.87 10.20
C ASP A 55 8.85 8.54 9.89
N GLU A 56 9.50 7.70 10.71
CA GLU A 56 10.86 7.21 10.44
C GLU A 56 10.91 6.37 9.15
N ILE A 57 9.88 5.57 8.87
CA ILE A 57 9.73 4.85 7.60
C ILE A 57 9.60 5.84 6.44
N ARG A 58 8.73 6.83 6.59
CA ARG A 58 8.51 7.87 5.58
C ARG A 58 9.79 8.64 5.30
N ALA A 59 10.49 9.10 6.33
CA ALA A 59 11.74 9.85 6.19
C ALA A 59 12.81 9.03 5.45
N LYS A 60 12.90 7.73 5.73
CA LYS A 60 13.93 6.85 5.16
C LYS A 60 13.60 6.34 3.76
N TYR A 61 12.35 5.97 3.53
CA TYR A 61 11.94 5.27 2.30
C TYR A 61 11.03 6.11 1.40
N GLY A 62 10.61 7.29 1.85
CA GLY A 62 9.72 8.17 1.10
C GLY A 62 8.25 7.72 1.06
N ILE A 63 7.91 6.63 1.76
CA ILE A 63 6.57 6.03 1.71
C ILE A 63 6.02 5.94 3.14
N HIS A 64 4.87 6.59 3.38
CA HIS A 64 4.15 6.41 4.64
C HIS A 64 3.42 5.06 4.63
N PRO A 65 3.50 4.26 5.71
CA PRO A 65 2.86 2.93 5.77
C PRO A 65 1.36 2.92 5.49
N ALA A 66 0.63 4.00 5.79
CA ALA A 66 -0.78 4.13 5.47
C ALA A 66 -1.08 4.09 3.96
N MET A 67 -0.09 4.41 3.10
CA MET A 67 -0.22 4.31 1.65
C MET A 67 -0.53 2.90 1.16
N ILE A 68 -0.31 1.88 1.99
CA ILE A 68 -0.63 0.49 1.62
C ILE A 68 -2.13 0.28 1.36
N PHE A 69 -3.00 1.09 1.99
CA PHE A 69 -4.44 1.02 1.73
C PHE A 69 -4.80 1.48 0.32
N VAL A 70 -3.98 2.35 -0.29
CA VAL A 70 -4.13 2.74 -1.69
C VAL A 70 -3.97 1.54 -2.61
N ILE A 71 -3.13 0.57 -2.27
CA ILE A 71 -2.94 -0.67 -3.06
C ILE A 71 -4.26 -1.45 -3.20
N LEU A 72 -5.19 -1.29 -2.26
CA LEU A 72 -6.52 -1.88 -2.33
C LEU A 72 -7.54 -1.01 -3.10
N GLY A 73 -7.08 0.08 -3.70
CA GLY A 73 -7.93 1.03 -4.43
C GLY A 73 -8.83 1.87 -3.51
N ASP A 74 -8.54 1.93 -2.22
CA ASP A 74 -9.25 2.79 -1.28
C ASP A 74 -8.62 4.19 -1.28
N MET A 75 -9.46 5.23 -1.27
CA MET A 75 -8.97 6.60 -1.13
C MET A 75 -8.49 6.81 0.31
N ILE A 76 -7.29 7.37 0.45
CA ILE A 76 -6.86 7.97 1.71
C ILE A 76 -7.35 9.41 1.67
N VAL A 77 -8.52 9.65 2.21
CA VAL A 77 -9.08 11.01 2.24
C VAL A 77 -9.37 11.36 3.68
N GLY A 78 -8.89 12.54 4.07
CA GLY A 78 -9.50 13.31 5.15
C GLY A 78 -10.96 13.62 4.81
N ASP A 79 -11.66 14.32 5.66
CA ASP A 79 -13.08 14.62 5.52
C ASP A 79 -13.48 14.98 4.08
N VAL A 80 -14.17 14.05 3.43
CA VAL A 80 -14.80 14.31 2.14
C VAL A 80 -15.98 15.22 2.44
N ASP A 81 -15.91 16.46 1.99
CA ASP A 81 -17.09 17.30 1.94
C ASP A 81 -18.12 16.59 1.03
N ASN A 82 -19.15 16.00 1.65
CA ASN A 82 -20.23 15.29 0.96
C ASN A 82 -21.06 16.21 0.04
N SER A 83 -20.75 17.50 -0.01
CA SER A 83 -21.47 18.50 -0.83
C SER A 83 -21.13 18.44 -2.31
N SER A 84 -20.01 17.84 -2.70
CA SER A 84 -19.69 17.69 -4.11
C SER A 84 -20.32 16.42 -4.66
N LEU A 85 -21.47 16.57 -5.30
CA LEU A 85 -22.11 15.54 -6.11
C LEU A 85 -21.08 14.90 -7.01
N ILE A 86 -20.87 13.59 -6.81
CA ILE A 86 -19.99 12.78 -7.64
C ILE A 86 -20.66 12.69 -9.01
N ASP A 87 -20.14 13.42 -10.00
CA ASP A 87 -20.62 13.31 -11.37
C ASP A 87 -20.08 12.04 -12.02
N CYS A 88 -20.85 10.96 -11.89
CA CYS A 88 -20.55 9.69 -12.53
C CYS A 88 -21.19 9.50 -13.90
N GLN A 89 -21.66 10.56 -14.56
CA GLN A 89 -22.34 10.45 -15.87
C GLN A 89 -21.46 9.82 -16.96
N ARG A 90 -20.13 9.94 -16.83
CA ARG A 90 -19.15 9.37 -17.76
C ARG A 90 -18.50 8.07 -17.28
N GLY A 91 -19.00 7.49 -16.18
CA GLY A 91 -18.45 6.26 -15.60
C GLY A 91 -17.19 6.46 -14.75
N GLU A 92 -16.57 7.62 -14.80
CA GLU A 92 -15.42 7.99 -13.94
C GLU A 92 -15.46 9.47 -13.59
N PHE A 93 -14.82 9.84 -12.50
CA PHE A 93 -14.60 11.23 -12.12
C PHE A 93 -13.19 11.45 -11.60
N LYS A 94 -12.72 12.69 -11.67
CA LYS A 94 -11.40 13.09 -11.18
C LYS A 94 -11.54 14.03 -9.99
N ARG A 95 -10.61 13.90 -9.08
CA ARG A 95 -10.45 14.79 -7.91
C ARG A 95 -8.99 15.02 -7.66
N THR A 96 -8.71 16.21 -7.16
CA THR A 96 -7.39 16.60 -6.68
C THR A 96 -7.48 16.83 -5.18
N TYR A 97 -6.51 16.29 -4.45
CA TYR A 97 -6.38 16.48 -3.01
C TYR A 97 -4.95 16.89 -2.69
N GLU A 98 -4.81 17.77 -1.72
CA GLU A 98 -3.52 18.06 -1.14
C GLU A 98 -3.29 17.12 0.06
N VAL A 99 -2.22 16.36 0.02
CA VAL A 99 -1.78 15.48 1.10
C VAL A 99 -0.35 15.85 1.45
N GLU A 100 -0.15 16.42 2.63
CA GLU A 100 1.17 16.78 3.16
C GLU A 100 1.96 17.72 2.22
N GLY A 101 1.28 18.70 1.65
CA GLY A 101 1.88 19.69 0.73
C GLY A 101 2.15 19.18 -0.67
N LYS A 102 1.65 17.98 -1.01
CA LYS A 102 1.69 17.42 -2.37
C LYS A 102 0.29 17.29 -2.94
N GLU A 103 0.14 17.69 -4.19
CA GLU A 103 -1.09 17.51 -4.93
C GLU A 103 -1.17 16.09 -5.47
N LEU A 104 -2.28 15.41 -5.18
CA LEU A 104 -2.59 14.08 -5.67
C LEU A 104 -3.83 14.14 -6.55
N GLU A 105 -3.71 13.74 -7.81
CA GLU A 105 -4.84 13.56 -8.71
C GLU A 105 -5.37 12.14 -8.60
N TYR A 106 -6.65 11.99 -8.28
CA TYR A 106 -7.35 10.72 -8.24
C TYR A 106 -8.34 10.61 -9.40
N THR A 107 -8.34 9.49 -10.09
CA THR A 107 -9.42 9.07 -10.98
C THR A 107 -10.14 7.90 -10.33
N VAL A 108 -11.45 8.01 -10.16
CA VAL A 108 -12.30 7.00 -9.53
C VAL A 108 -13.18 6.34 -10.58
N ASP A 109 -13.23 5.02 -10.55
CA ASP A 109 -14.20 4.21 -11.29
C ASP A 109 -15.52 4.18 -10.54
N CYS A 110 -16.58 4.69 -11.17
CA CYS A 110 -17.90 4.81 -10.57
C CYS A 110 -18.61 3.46 -10.40
N LEU A 111 -18.34 2.51 -11.29
CA LEU A 111 -18.97 1.19 -11.26
C LEU A 111 -18.50 0.40 -10.03
N HIS A 112 -17.19 0.40 -9.79
CA HIS A 112 -16.59 -0.35 -8.70
C HIS A 112 -16.45 0.47 -7.41
N ARG A 113 -16.65 1.81 -7.51
CA ARG A 113 -16.42 2.78 -6.41
C ARG A 113 -15.01 2.67 -5.83
N LYS A 114 -14.02 2.53 -6.74
CA LYS A 114 -12.62 2.35 -6.42
C LYS A 114 -11.75 3.30 -7.25
N LEU A 115 -10.56 3.54 -6.77
CA LEU A 115 -9.54 4.25 -7.54
C LEU A 115 -9.20 3.48 -8.81
N LYS A 116 -9.13 4.19 -9.93
CA LYS A 116 -8.63 3.70 -11.23
C LYS A 116 -7.21 4.18 -11.48
N LYS A 117 -6.89 5.38 -11.02
CA LYS A 117 -5.57 5.99 -11.14
C LYS A 117 -5.32 6.92 -9.96
N VAL A 118 -4.09 6.93 -9.47
CA VAL A 118 -3.54 7.99 -8.61
C VAL A 118 -2.30 8.53 -9.31
N TYR A 119 -2.18 9.83 -9.37
CA TYR A 119 -0.99 10.51 -9.86
C TYR A 119 -0.51 11.51 -8.81
N ALA A 120 0.76 11.47 -8.50
CA ALA A 120 1.44 12.40 -7.63
C ALA A 120 2.60 13.04 -8.40
N GLU A 121 2.59 14.36 -8.52
CA GLU A 121 3.71 15.09 -9.09
C GLU A 121 4.88 15.09 -8.11
N GLY A 122 6.04 14.74 -8.61
CA GLY A 122 7.29 14.75 -7.86
C GLY A 122 8.01 16.11 -7.95
N ASP A 123 9.10 16.20 -7.24
CA ASP A 123 10.04 17.31 -7.33
C ASP A 123 11.37 16.82 -7.94
N LEU A 124 12.39 17.67 -8.00
CA LEU A 124 13.71 17.33 -8.53
C LEU A 124 14.42 16.16 -7.80
N ARG A 125 13.92 15.72 -6.66
CA ARG A 125 14.47 14.62 -5.85
C ARG A 125 13.54 13.41 -5.76
N SER A 126 12.28 13.60 -6.07
CA SER A 126 11.25 12.55 -6.10
C SER A 126 10.56 12.58 -7.46
N GLY A 127 10.60 11.48 -8.20
CA GLY A 127 9.92 11.35 -9.47
C GLY A 127 8.40 11.42 -9.35
N ASN A 128 7.74 11.55 -10.48
CA ASN A 128 6.29 11.41 -10.53
C ASN A 128 5.91 9.97 -10.24
N ILE A 129 4.92 9.79 -9.39
CA ILE A 129 4.40 8.48 -9.05
C ILE A 129 3.03 8.31 -9.70
N THR A 130 2.89 7.25 -10.47
CA THR A 130 1.60 6.83 -11.01
C THR A 130 1.22 5.48 -10.44
N VAL A 131 -0.01 5.35 -9.94
CA VAL A 131 -0.59 4.07 -9.53
C VAL A 131 -1.82 3.81 -10.40
N LEU A 132 -1.83 2.68 -11.10
CA LEU A 132 -2.94 2.23 -11.93
C LEU A 132 -3.60 1.01 -11.32
N PHE A 133 -4.92 0.98 -11.35
CA PHE A 133 -5.75 -0.12 -10.84
C PHE A 133 -6.61 -0.67 -11.96
N SER A 134 -6.59 -1.98 -12.15
CA SER A 134 -7.37 -2.66 -13.18
C SER A 134 -7.87 -4.02 -12.69
N ASP A 135 -8.57 -4.73 -13.60
CA ASP A 135 -9.06 -6.09 -13.39
C ASP A 135 -9.89 -6.22 -12.10
N PHE A 136 -10.81 -5.24 -11.90
CA PHE A 136 -11.63 -5.20 -10.70
C PHE A 136 -12.44 -6.47 -10.52
N VAL A 137 -12.29 -7.06 -9.35
CA VAL A 137 -13.00 -8.25 -8.89
C VAL A 137 -14.01 -7.85 -7.82
N ARG A 138 -15.20 -8.44 -7.89
CA ARG A 138 -16.21 -8.30 -6.84
C ARG A 138 -16.45 -9.66 -6.18
N GLU A 139 -16.22 -9.71 -4.88
CA GLU A 139 -16.46 -10.89 -4.06
C GLU A 139 -17.39 -10.52 -2.90
N GLY A 140 -18.65 -10.96 -2.98
CA GLY A 140 -19.70 -10.53 -2.05
C GLY A 140 -19.91 -9.02 -2.07
N ASN A 141 -19.69 -8.37 -0.95
CA ASN A 141 -19.84 -6.92 -0.79
C ASN A 141 -18.53 -6.15 -0.97
N ILE A 142 -17.44 -6.82 -1.35
CA ILE A 142 -16.13 -6.21 -1.51
C ILE A 142 -15.81 -6.12 -2.99
N SER A 143 -15.34 -4.95 -3.41
CA SER A 143 -14.70 -4.74 -4.70
C SER A 143 -13.23 -4.39 -4.49
N TYR A 144 -12.34 -4.97 -5.29
CA TYR A 144 -10.92 -4.71 -5.23
C TYR A 144 -10.27 -4.84 -6.61
N PRO A 145 -9.15 -4.14 -6.85
CA PRO A 145 -8.41 -4.32 -8.10
C PRO A 145 -7.73 -5.69 -8.10
N GLY A 146 -7.82 -6.41 -9.20
CA GLY A 146 -7.05 -7.65 -9.41
C GLY A 146 -5.59 -7.35 -9.75
N LYS A 147 -5.34 -6.17 -10.33
CA LYS A 147 -4.01 -5.72 -10.72
C LYS A 147 -3.76 -4.28 -10.28
N VAL A 148 -2.56 -4.04 -9.74
CA VAL A 148 -2.05 -2.70 -9.41
C VAL A 148 -0.66 -2.54 -10.02
N ILE A 149 -0.43 -1.42 -10.70
CA ILE A 149 0.88 -1.05 -11.25
C ILE A 149 1.30 0.26 -10.61
N ILE A 150 2.48 0.29 -10.00
CA ILE A 150 3.08 1.47 -9.39
C ILE A 150 4.33 1.80 -10.18
N SER A 151 4.39 2.99 -10.76
CA SER A 151 5.52 3.47 -11.54
C SER A 151 6.11 4.73 -10.91
N ASP A 152 7.44 4.78 -10.79
CA ASP A 152 8.23 5.94 -10.37
C ASP A 152 9.14 6.29 -11.55
N ASP A 153 8.91 7.44 -12.20
CA ASP A 153 9.61 7.81 -13.44
C ASP A 153 11.07 8.21 -13.21
N LEU A 154 11.42 8.72 -12.03
CA LEU A 154 12.80 9.09 -11.70
C LEU A 154 13.66 7.86 -11.38
N LYS A 155 13.08 6.88 -10.70
CA LYS A 155 13.81 5.66 -10.31
C LYS A 155 13.76 4.56 -11.37
N GLU A 156 13.04 4.80 -12.48
CA GLU A 156 12.78 3.77 -13.51
C GLU A 156 12.30 2.46 -12.86
N LEU A 157 11.41 2.60 -11.87
CA LEU A 157 10.89 1.49 -11.09
C LEU A 157 9.43 1.24 -11.44
N ASP A 158 9.15 0.01 -11.85
CA ASP A 158 7.79 -0.50 -12.00
C ASP A 158 7.56 -1.67 -11.05
N ILE A 159 6.48 -1.57 -10.27
CA ILE A 159 6.02 -2.64 -9.39
C ILE A 159 4.65 -3.08 -9.88
N GLU A 160 4.54 -4.33 -10.31
CA GLU A 160 3.27 -4.95 -10.66
C GLU A 160 2.82 -5.87 -9.53
N ILE A 161 1.57 -5.70 -9.09
CA ILE A 161 0.96 -6.47 -8.01
C ILE A 161 -0.30 -7.15 -8.55
N ASP A 162 -0.30 -8.47 -8.60
CA ASP A 162 -1.50 -9.26 -8.86
C ASP A 162 -2.14 -9.69 -7.54
N ILE A 163 -3.36 -9.22 -7.28
CA ILE A 163 -4.12 -9.61 -6.09
C ILE A 163 -4.90 -10.87 -6.42
N LYS A 164 -4.44 -12.00 -5.91
CA LYS A 164 -5.01 -13.31 -6.21
C LYS A 164 -6.27 -13.62 -5.40
N ARG A 165 -6.35 -13.12 -4.17
CA ARG A 165 -7.44 -13.40 -3.24
C ARG A 165 -7.50 -12.37 -2.12
N ILE A 166 -8.72 -12.01 -1.75
CA ILE A 166 -9.03 -11.26 -0.52
C ILE A 166 -9.98 -12.10 0.32
N GLU A 167 -9.79 -12.11 1.62
CA GLU A 167 -10.67 -12.74 2.59
C GLU A 167 -11.19 -11.66 3.56
N SER A 168 -12.50 -11.49 3.61
CA SER A 168 -13.16 -10.53 4.51
C SER A 168 -14.59 -10.98 4.81
N PRO A 169 -15.04 -10.98 6.09
CA PRO A 169 -14.22 -10.66 7.25
C PRO A 169 -13.19 -11.74 7.54
N TRP A 170 -11.98 -11.31 7.90
CA TRP A 170 -10.91 -12.22 8.30
C TRP A 170 -10.85 -12.33 9.83
N GLN A 171 -10.83 -13.55 10.36
CA GLN A 171 -10.86 -13.84 11.80
C GLN A 171 -9.56 -14.45 12.34
N GLY A 172 -8.54 -14.57 11.51
CA GLY A 172 -7.26 -15.13 11.92
C GLY A 172 -6.44 -14.22 12.85
N SER A 173 -5.33 -14.74 13.38
CA SER A 173 -4.38 -13.95 14.15
C SER A 173 -3.44 -13.16 13.25
N MET A 174 -2.97 -11.99 13.70
CA MET A 174 -1.91 -11.25 12.99
C MET A 174 -0.62 -12.06 12.92
N GLY A 175 -0.40 -12.96 13.87
CA GLY A 175 0.82 -13.76 13.96
C GLY A 175 1.94 -13.00 14.67
N SER A 176 3.13 -13.59 14.66
CA SER A 176 4.32 -13.00 15.28
C SER A 176 5.33 -12.54 14.22
N ILE A 177 6.13 -11.56 14.56
CA ILE A 177 7.22 -11.08 13.71
C ILE A 177 8.35 -12.13 13.60
N GLY A 178 8.56 -12.94 14.64
CA GLY A 178 9.67 -13.90 14.69
C GLY A 178 11.04 -13.21 14.82
N GLY A 179 12.13 -13.94 14.49
CA GLY A 179 13.48 -13.39 14.51
C GLY A 179 14.18 -13.52 15.86
N GLN A 180 13.92 -14.61 16.60
CA GLN A 180 14.67 -14.89 17.83
C GLN A 180 16.19 -14.96 17.51
N GLY A 181 16.98 -14.24 18.31
CA GLY A 181 18.43 -14.14 18.11
C GLY A 181 18.87 -13.18 16.98
N TYR A 182 17.94 -12.42 16.38
CA TYR A 182 18.29 -11.40 15.43
C TYR A 182 18.72 -10.10 16.13
N ARG A 183 19.62 -9.37 15.49
CA ARG A 183 20.04 -8.06 15.99
C ARG A 183 18.89 -7.06 15.85
N VAL A 184 18.53 -6.39 16.95
CA VAL A 184 17.55 -5.30 16.94
C VAL A 184 18.26 -4.00 16.61
N VAL A 185 17.73 -3.25 15.63
CA VAL A 185 18.23 -1.94 15.20
C VAL A 185 17.09 -0.95 15.07
N ARG A 186 17.35 0.32 15.37
CA ARG A 186 16.36 1.38 15.18
C ARG A 186 16.37 1.86 13.74
N ILE A 187 15.19 2.13 13.19
CA ILE A 187 15.05 2.81 11.88
C ILE A 187 15.48 4.27 12.10
N LYS A 188 16.46 4.72 11.35
CA LYS A 188 16.96 6.10 11.38
C LYS A 188 16.90 6.68 9.98
#